data_9eab1107f42a967b41d6fa6234edc0f9
#
_entry.id   9eab1107f42a967b41d6fa6234edc0f9
#
_cell.length_a   1.000
_cell.length_b   1.000
_cell.length_c   1.000
_cell.angle_alpha   90.00
_cell.angle_beta   90.00
_cell.angle_gamma   90.00
#
_symmetry.space_group_name_H-M   'P 1'
#
loop_
_entity.id
_entity.type
_entity.pdbx_description
1 polymer ?
#
loop_
_entity_poly.entity_id
_entity_poly.type
_entity_poly.pdbx_seq_one_letter_code
_entity_poly.pdbx_strand_id
1 'polypeptide(L)'
;MILINSTKPSNTRWKILAAIIFCGFTAYVLRTNLSVVGNFMMQDLGITQIQMGWMLSAFIWGYTIFQFPGGILAEIIGPKKTVTLSMIGSTLATILAGLLVFSDISIIYLIGLIMMSRFLIGVSQGPLMPALGGGVVRRWFPKGSWAFPLGLSSTGLAIGASFTPLIITWIIYYTDWQSSFFIISILGILTAWLWNRYSTDWPNEHPKVNQEELNHIGEPPKISPMKWPQVKKVAKDKNVLLLGLSYLCMNYTFYIFFSWIYIYLVNEKGFSLLEGGFFASLPFLAGALGAGLGGLLCDQLQKKYSTSFSHRVPIILGLIPSGIFLILGALTEDPVVAVIYLSLCFGFIEMTEGPYWSSINFVSRKRAQAAGGILNTGGNLGGVISTPLIPILVSKFGWMIALSSGAVFALIGTIFFLMIDYSEGSDEPQI
;
A
#
# COMPACT_ATOMS: atom_id res chain seq x y z
N MET A 1 21.70 -50.43 9.22
CA MET A 1 21.54 -49.54 8.03
C MET A 1 20.14 -48.95 8.05
N ILE A 2 19.96 -47.89 8.78
CA ILE A 2 18.66 -47.20 8.90
C ILE A 2 18.47 -46.40 7.60
N LEU A 3 17.59 -46.84 6.73
CA LEU A 3 17.16 -46.06 5.59
C LEU A 3 16.47 -44.81 6.11
N ILE A 4 17.20 -43.70 6.13
CA ILE A 4 16.64 -42.37 6.34
C ILE A 4 15.82 -42.10 5.08
N ASN A 5 14.52 -42.41 5.13
CA ASN A 5 13.57 -41.93 4.15
C ASN A 5 13.54 -40.40 4.31
N SER A 6 14.34 -39.69 3.52
CA SER A 6 14.29 -38.23 3.45
C SER A 6 12.95 -37.84 2.80
N THR A 7 11.95 -37.66 3.62
CA THR A 7 10.67 -37.10 3.18
C THR A 7 10.92 -35.63 2.80
N LYS A 8 10.42 -35.22 1.64
CA LYS A 8 10.57 -33.82 1.17
C LYS A 8 9.79 -32.87 2.11
N PRO A 9 10.24 -31.63 2.28
CA PRO A 9 9.48 -30.60 3.00
C PRO A 9 8.05 -30.52 2.49
N SER A 10 7.08 -30.38 3.40
CA SER A 10 5.63 -30.36 3.08
C SER A 10 5.20 -29.16 2.24
N ASN A 11 6.07 -28.14 2.10
CA ASN A 11 5.82 -26.91 1.33
C ASN A 11 4.57 -26.11 1.80
N THR A 12 4.16 -26.30 3.04
CA THR A 12 3.01 -25.61 3.63
C THR A 12 3.22 -24.09 3.71
N ARG A 13 4.45 -23.62 3.89
CA ARG A 13 4.82 -22.20 3.87
C ARG A 13 4.36 -21.48 2.61
N TRP A 14 4.36 -22.12 1.45
CA TRP A 14 3.90 -21.54 0.19
C TRP A 14 2.38 -21.36 0.14
N LYS A 15 1.63 -22.27 0.79
CA LYS A 15 0.17 -22.13 0.94
C LYS A 15 -0.18 -20.98 1.88
N ILE A 16 0.61 -20.80 2.94
CA ILE A 16 0.48 -19.63 3.83
C ILE A 16 0.80 -18.35 3.07
N LEU A 17 1.85 -18.35 2.22
CA LEU A 17 2.14 -17.19 1.37
C LEU A 17 1.02 -16.86 0.39
N ALA A 18 0.41 -17.86 -0.24
CA ALA A 18 -0.77 -17.66 -1.07
C ALA A 18 -1.94 -17.04 -0.29
N ALA A 19 -2.15 -17.46 0.96
CA ALA A 19 -3.16 -16.86 1.84
C ALA A 19 -2.80 -15.40 2.20
N ILE A 20 -1.52 -15.07 2.41
CA ILE A 20 -1.04 -13.70 2.61
C ILE A 20 -1.37 -12.82 1.39
N ILE A 21 -1.06 -13.32 0.18
CA ILE A 21 -1.34 -12.63 -1.09
C ILE A 21 -2.85 -12.35 -1.21
N PHE A 22 -3.67 -13.35 -0.90
CA PHE A 22 -5.12 -13.21 -0.95
C PHE A 22 -5.66 -12.21 0.10
N CYS A 23 -5.10 -12.18 1.31
CA CYS A 23 -5.42 -11.16 2.31
C CYS A 23 -5.06 -9.75 1.82
N GLY A 24 -3.89 -9.59 1.19
CA GLY A 24 -3.45 -8.33 0.60
C GLY A 24 -4.38 -7.86 -0.52
N PHE A 25 -4.75 -8.77 -1.43
CA PHE A 25 -5.71 -8.52 -2.50
C PHE A 25 -7.05 -8.02 -1.93
N THR A 26 -7.63 -8.78 -1.01
CA THR A 26 -8.93 -8.43 -0.40
C THR A 26 -8.90 -7.11 0.35
N ALA A 27 -7.83 -6.85 1.10
CA ALA A 27 -7.66 -5.59 1.81
C ALA A 27 -7.69 -4.40 0.85
N TYR A 28 -7.05 -4.52 -0.33
CA TYR A 28 -7.09 -3.48 -1.35
C TYR A 28 -8.48 -3.31 -1.97
N VAL A 29 -9.18 -4.37 -2.29
CA VAL A 29 -10.57 -4.31 -2.78
C VAL A 29 -11.46 -3.57 -1.78
N LEU A 30 -11.39 -3.90 -0.49
CA LEU A 30 -12.21 -3.26 0.54
C LEU A 30 -11.91 -1.76 0.71
N ARG A 31 -10.63 -1.34 0.60
CA ARG A 31 -10.25 0.05 0.83
C ARG A 31 -10.38 0.96 -0.39
N THR A 32 -10.20 0.42 -1.61
CA THR A 32 -10.27 1.21 -2.85
C THR A 32 -11.64 1.24 -3.50
N ASN A 33 -12.60 0.44 -3.02
CA ASN A 33 -13.98 0.46 -3.51
C ASN A 33 -14.53 1.89 -3.64
N LEU A 34 -14.40 2.72 -2.60
CA LEU A 34 -14.97 4.07 -2.59
C LEU A 34 -14.36 5.00 -3.66
N SER A 35 -13.14 4.76 -4.14
CA SER A 35 -12.54 5.57 -5.21
C SER A 35 -13.26 5.41 -6.56
N VAL A 36 -13.96 4.29 -6.76
CA VAL A 36 -14.80 4.03 -7.93
C VAL A 36 -16.26 4.41 -7.65
N VAL A 37 -16.83 3.87 -6.57
CA VAL A 37 -18.21 4.12 -6.14
C VAL A 37 -18.48 5.61 -5.90
N GLY A 38 -17.44 6.33 -5.46
CA GLY A 38 -17.55 7.77 -5.17
C GLY A 38 -18.05 8.61 -6.33
N ASN A 39 -17.78 8.21 -7.58
CA ASN A 39 -18.30 8.89 -8.75
C ASN A 39 -19.85 8.84 -8.80
N PHE A 40 -20.42 7.68 -8.51
CA PHE A 40 -21.87 7.45 -8.47
C PHE A 40 -22.52 8.12 -7.26
N MET A 41 -21.88 8.02 -6.10
CA MET A 41 -22.34 8.69 -4.87
C MET A 41 -22.42 10.21 -5.04
N MET A 42 -21.45 10.82 -5.73
CA MET A 42 -21.49 12.26 -6.01
C MET A 42 -22.67 12.63 -6.88
N GLN A 43 -22.98 11.83 -7.89
CA GLN A 43 -24.10 12.07 -8.81
C GLN A 43 -25.48 11.85 -8.14
N ASP A 44 -25.64 10.72 -7.46
CA ASP A 44 -26.93 10.30 -6.90
C ASP A 44 -27.30 11.04 -5.60
N LEU A 45 -26.32 11.34 -4.77
CA LEU A 45 -26.52 11.94 -3.44
C LEU A 45 -26.18 13.44 -3.40
N GLY A 46 -25.70 14.02 -4.50
CA GLY A 46 -25.30 15.43 -4.53
C GLY A 46 -24.06 15.74 -3.69
N ILE A 47 -23.19 14.75 -3.41
CA ILE A 47 -21.95 14.92 -2.66
C ILE A 47 -20.95 15.66 -3.53
N THR A 48 -20.36 16.73 -3.00
CA THR A 48 -19.33 17.49 -3.70
C THR A 48 -18.01 16.72 -3.77
N GLN A 49 -17.18 17.02 -4.78
CA GLN A 49 -15.85 16.43 -4.93
C GLN A 49 -14.96 16.68 -3.71
N ILE A 50 -15.11 17.85 -3.06
CA ILE A 50 -14.38 18.18 -1.82
C ILE A 50 -14.81 17.27 -0.67
N GLN A 51 -16.11 17.05 -0.47
CA GLN A 51 -16.64 16.14 0.55
C GLN A 51 -16.16 14.70 0.29
N MET A 52 -16.18 14.25 -0.96
CA MET A 52 -15.63 12.95 -1.36
C MET A 52 -14.14 12.83 -1.01
N GLY A 53 -13.35 13.88 -1.23
CA GLY A 53 -11.94 13.93 -0.84
C GLY A 53 -11.72 13.70 0.66
N TRP A 54 -12.55 14.30 1.51
CA TRP A 54 -12.50 14.07 2.95
C TRP A 54 -12.92 12.64 3.33
N MET A 55 -13.94 12.08 2.66
CA MET A 55 -14.38 10.70 2.88
C MET A 55 -13.27 9.69 2.50
N LEU A 56 -12.58 9.90 1.39
CA LEU A 56 -11.44 9.07 0.98
C LEU A 56 -10.25 9.21 1.94
N SER A 57 -9.95 10.45 2.36
CA SER A 57 -8.85 10.74 3.29
C SER A 57 -9.06 10.12 4.68
N ALA A 58 -10.30 9.97 5.13
CA ALA A 58 -10.62 9.40 6.44
C ALA A 58 -10.02 7.98 6.64
N PHE A 59 -10.01 7.16 5.58
CA PHE A 59 -9.32 5.87 5.60
C PHE A 59 -7.82 6.04 5.86
N ILE A 60 -7.17 6.96 5.16
CA ILE A 60 -5.71 7.16 5.24
C ILE A 60 -5.32 7.63 6.65
N TRP A 61 -6.12 8.50 7.27
CA TRP A 61 -5.94 8.91 8.66
C TRP A 61 -5.98 7.72 9.62
N GLY A 62 -7.02 6.88 9.55
CA GLY A 62 -7.12 5.67 10.39
C GLY A 62 -5.94 4.74 10.19
N TYR A 63 -5.57 4.49 8.94
CA TYR A 63 -4.45 3.62 8.57
C TYR A 63 -3.12 4.15 9.12
N THR A 64 -2.83 5.44 8.92
CA THR A 64 -1.58 6.08 9.35
C THR A 64 -1.41 6.06 10.87
N ILE A 65 -2.47 6.44 11.61
CA ILE A 65 -2.44 6.50 13.08
C ILE A 65 -2.25 5.12 13.68
N PHE A 66 -2.94 4.10 13.14
CA PHE A 66 -2.98 2.76 13.73
C PHE A 66 -1.96 1.79 13.16
N GLN A 67 -1.13 2.20 12.21
CA GLN A 67 -0.10 1.32 11.64
C GLN A 67 1.01 0.96 12.64
N PHE A 68 1.53 1.93 13.36
CA PHE A 68 2.56 1.68 14.39
C PHE A 68 1.99 0.96 15.62
N PRO A 69 0.90 1.42 16.26
CA PRO A 69 0.25 0.66 17.34
C PRO A 69 -0.18 -0.74 16.92
N GLY A 70 -0.62 -0.88 15.67
CA GLY A 70 -1.02 -2.16 15.09
C GLY A 70 0.14 -3.15 14.95
N GLY A 71 1.34 -2.67 14.63
CA GLY A 71 2.53 -3.49 14.63
C GLY A 71 2.84 -4.07 16.01
N ILE A 72 2.72 -3.26 17.07
CA ILE A 72 2.86 -3.69 18.46
C ILE A 72 1.77 -4.71 18.83
N LEU A 73 0.52 -4.44 18.43
CA LEU A 73 -0.58 -5.37 18.66
C LEU A 73 -0.30 -6.74 18.03
N ALA A 74 0.22 -6.78 16.80
CA ALA A 74 0.58 -8.02 16.12
C ALA A 74 1.65 -8.83 16.86
N GLU A 75 2.56 -8.17 17.57
CA GLU A 75 3.55 -8.85 18.42
C GLU A 75 2.91 -9.44 19.70
N ILE A 76 1.93 -8.74 20.30
CA ILE A 76 1.30 -9.14 21.57
C ILE A 76 0.30 -10.28 21.38
N ILE A 77 -0.64 -10.15 20.43
CA ILE A 77 -1.74 -11.13 20.26
C ILE A 77 -1.46 -12.19 19.19
N GLY A 78 -0.33 -12.05 18.49
CA GLY A 78 0.09 -12.91 17.38
C GLY A 78 -0.45 -12.44 16.01
N PRO A 79 0.31 -12.71 14.93
CA PRO A 79 -0.04 -12.28 13.59
C PRO A 79 -1.34 -12.93 13.07
N LYS A 80 -1.63 -14.19 13.40
CA LYS A 80 -2.87 -14.87 12.98
C LYS A 80 -4.10 -14.11 13.45
N LYS A 81 -4.19 -13.82 14.75
CA LYS A 81 -5.33 -13.10 15.35
C LYS A 81 -5.41 -11.68 14.80
N THR A 82 -4.28 -11.00 14.66
CA THR A 82 -4.22 -9.63 14.14
C THR A 82 -4.78 -9.55 12.72
N VAL A 83 -4.35 -10.42 11.81
CA VAL A 83 -4.86 -10.45 10.42
C VAL A 83 -6.35 -10.80 10.40
N THR A 84 -6.79 -11.77 11.22
CA THR A 84 -8.22 -12.13 11.33
C THR A 84 -9.05 -10.92 11.76
N LEU A 85 -8.64 -10.21 12.82
CA LEU A 85 -9.33 -9.01 13.32
C LEU A 85 -9.30 -7.87 12.28
N SER A 86 -8.19 -7.71 11.57
CA SER A 86 -8.08 -6.72 10.49
C SER A 86 -9.07 -7.01 9.36
N MET A 87 -9.20 -8.25 8.93
CA MET A 87 -10.15 -8.65 7.88
C MET A 87 -11.59 -8.51 8.34
N ILE A 88 -11.93 -8.99 9.54
CA ILE A 88 -13.28 -8.86 10.09
C ILE A 88 -13.66 -7.39 10.29
N GLY A 89 -12.80 -6.61 10.94
CA GLY A 89 -13.06 -5.20 11.22
C GLY A 89 -13.26 -4.36 9.96
N SER A 90 -12.39 -4.53 8.95
CA SER A 90 -12.53 -3.83 7.68
C SER A 90 -13.78 -4.27 6.90
N THR A 91 -14.14 -5.55 6.96
CA THR A 91 -15.37 -6.07 6.35
C THR A 91 -16.63 -5.53 7.01
N LEU A 92 -16.69 -5.54 8.35
CA LEU A 92 -17.83 -5.00 9.11
C LEU A 92 -18.00 -3.50 8.85
N ALA A 93 -16.90 -2.74 8.82
CA ALA A 93 -16.95 -1.33 8.48
C ALA A 93 -17.41 -1.08 7.03
N THR A 94 -17.07 -1.97 6.09
CA THR A 94 -17.57 -1.89 4.71
C THR A 94 -19.06 -2.20 4.63
N ILE A 95 -19.55 -3.22 5.34
CA ILE A 95 -21.00 -3.52 5.47
C ILE A 95 -21.73 -2.32 6.08
N LEU A 96 -21.17 -1.72 7.13
CA LEU A 96 -21.76 -0.54 7.75
C LEU A 96 -21.92 0.61 6.75
N ALA A 97 -20.89 0.88 5.92
CA ALA A 97 -21.01 1.89 4.86
C ALA A 97 -22.16 1.56 3.89
N GLY A 98 -22.28 0.30 3.47
CA GLY A 98 -23.38 -0.16 2.61
C GLY A 98 -24.75 0.02 3.26
N LEU A 99 -24.92 -0.29 4.55
CA LEU A 99 -26.18 -0.10 5.26
C LEU A 99 -26.55 1.38 5.42
N LEU A 100 -25.57 2.24 5.67
CA LEU A 100 -25.77 3.68 5.83
C LEU A 100 -26.34 4.34 4.58
N VAL A 101 -25.95 3.86 3.40
CA VAL A 101 -26.40 4.42 2.12
C VAL A 101 -27.92 4.19 1.88
N PHE A 102 -28.49 3.15 2.46
CA PHE A 102 -29.94 2.88 2.37
C PHE A 102 -30.76 3.54 3.49
N SER A 103 -30.13 4.32 4.36
CA SER A 103 -30.83 4.97 5.47
C SER A 103 -31.35 6.36 5.07
N ASP A 104 -32.55 6.71 5.54
CA ASP A 104 -33.19 8.02 5.34
C ASP A 104 -32.62 9.12 6.25
N ILE A 105 -31.29 9.17 6.40
CA ILE A 105 -30.62 10.21 7.17
C ILE A 105 -30.21 11.39 6.29
N SER A 106 -30.11 12.59 6.90
CA SER A 106 -29.69 13.74 6.12
C SER A 106 -28.25 13.56 5.60
N ILE A 107 -27.98 14.14 4.43
CA ILE A 107 -26.71 13.98 3.70
C ILE A 107 -25.48 14.35 4.58
N ILE A 108 -25.60 15.35 5.45
CA ILE A 108 -24.51 15.79 6.33
C ILE A 108 -24.12 14.67 7.31
N TYR A 109 -25.11 14.02 7.94
CA TYR A 109 -24.86 12.90 8.85
C TYR A 109 -24.37 11.68 8.08
N LEU A 110 -24.92 11.42 6.88
CA LEU A 110 -24.45 10.32 6.03
C LEU A 110 -22.97 10.45 5.70
N ILE A 111 -22.51 11.62 5.28
CA ILE A 111 -21.10 11.90 5.00
C ILE A 111 -20.25 11.61 6.24
N GLY A 112 -20.64 12.13 7.42
CA GLY A 112 -19.91 11.92 8.66
C GLY A 112 -19.81 10.45 9.05
N LEU A 113 -20.90 9.69 8.92
CA LEU A 113 -20.94 8.26 9.25
C LEU A 113 -20.14 7.41 8.24
N ILE A 114 -20.16 7.76 6.95
CA ILE A 114 -19.30 7.09 5.97
C ILE A 114 -17.82 7.43 6.23
N MET A 115 -17.48 8.68 6.57
CA MET A 115 -16.13 9.04 7.00
C MET A 115 -15.69 8.20 8.21
N MET A 116 -16.55 8.01 9.20
CA MET A 116 -16.27 7.14 10.35
C MET A 116 -16.06 5.69 9.93
N SER A 117 -16.92 5.16 9.06
CA SER A 117 -16.73 3.81 8.50
C SER A 117 -15.38 3.68 7.77
N ARG A 118 -15.01 4.65 6.95
CA ARG A 118 -13.72 4.70 6.24
C ARG A 118 -12.55 4.76 7.22
N PHE A 119 -12.64 5.57 8.26
CA PHE A 119 -11.64 5.64 9.33
C PHE A 119 -11.50 4.27 10.02
N LEU A 120 -12.60 3.58 10.34
CA LEU A 120 -12.59 2.24 10.94
C LEU A 120 -11.96 1.19 10.03
N ILE A 121 -12.16 1.27 8.70
CA ILE A 121 -11.42 0.41 7.75
C ILE A 121 -9.93 0.68 7.88
N GLY A 122 -9.51 1.94 7.94
CA GLY A 122 -8.12 2.34 8.13
C GLY A 122 -7.53 1.79 9.44
N VAL A 123 -8.22 2.00 10.55
CA VAL A 123 -7.84 1.45 11.88
C VAL A 123 -7.66 -0.07 11.82
N SER A 124 -8.60 -0.77 11.18
CA SER A 124 -8.57 -2.22 11.07
C SER A 124 -7.42 -2.72 10.19
N GLN A 125 -7.11 -2.02 9.10
CA GLN A 125 -6.05 -2.41 8.17
C GLN A 125 -4.65 -1.91 8.55
N GLY A 126 -4.52 -0.93 9.45
CA GLY A 126 -3.24 -0.44 9.93
C GLY A 126 -2.31 -1.55 10.43
N PRO A 127 -2.78 -2.50 11.27
CA PRO A 127 -2.00 -3.64 11.76
C PRO A 127 -1.67 -4.70 10.70
N LEU A 128 -2.39 -4.73 9.58
CA LEU A 128 -2.37 -5.84 8.63
C LEU A 128 -0.99 -6.06 8.01
N MET A 129 -0.37 -5.04 7.46
CA MET A 129 0.92 -5.17 6.78
C MET A 129 2.07 -5.53 7.74
N PRO A 130 2.20 -4.90 8.93
CA PRO A 130 3.14 -5.36 9.94
C PRO A 130 2.93 -6.82 10.34
N ALA A 131 1.68 -7.27 10.49
CA ALA A 131 1.37 -8.65 10.85
C ALA A 131 1.72 -9.65 9.73
N LEU A 132 1.37 -9.36 8.49
CA LEU A 132 1.67 -10.24 7.35
C LEU A 132 3.17 -10.33 7.08
N GLY A 133 3.83 -9.20 6.84
CA GLY A 133 5.24 -9.14 6.47
C GLY A 133 6.17 -9.40 7.64
N GLY A 134 6.06 -8.59 8.70
CA GLY A 134 6.91 -8.67 9.88
C GLY A 134 6.61 -9.88 10.78
N GLY A 135 5.34 -10.26 10.88
CA GLY A 135 4.87 -11.34 11.71
C GLY A 135 4.97 -12.71 11.04
N VAL A 136 4.17 -12.94 9.98
CA VAL A 136 4.04 -14.28 9.37
C VAL A 136 5.25 -14.66 8.56
N VAL A 137 5.70 -13.84 7.61
CA VAL A 137 6.80 -14.20 6.70
C VAL A 137 8.08 -14.53 7.46
N ARG A 138 8.43 -13.76 8.51
CA ARG A 138 9.62 -14.01 9.30
C ARG A 138 9.58 -15.30 10.11
N ARG A 139 8.40 -15.81 10.45
CA ARG A 139 8.22 -17.07 11.20
C ARG A 139 8.16 -18.28 10.28
N TRP A 140 7.66 -18.11 9.04
CA TRP A 140 7.39 -19.21 8.12
C TRP A 140 8.48 -19.44 7.07
N PHE A 141 9.45 -18.54 6.94
CA PHE A 141 10.52 -18.64 5.95
C PHE A 141 11.91 -18.58 6.60
N PRO A 142 12.92 -19.31 6.05
CA PRO A 142 14.27 -19.36 6.60
C PRO A 142 14.90 -17.97 6.68
N LYS A 143 15.77 -17.77 7.69
CA LYS A 143 16.61 -16.57 7.75
C LYS A 143 17.44 -16.42 6.46
N GLY A 144 17.47 -15.20 5.93
CA GLY A 144 18.17 -14.91 4.67
C GLY A 144 17.37 -15.14 3.40
N SER A 145 16.15 -15.74 3.50
CA SER A 145 15.26 -15.96 2.36
C SER A 145 13.94 -15.18 2.45
N TRP A 146 13.90 -14.08 3.21
CA TRP A 146 12.67 -13.33 3.44
C TRP A 146 12.31 -12.36 2.30
N ALA A 147 13.33 -11.87 1.56
CA ALA A 147 13.11 -10.86 0.52
C ALA A 147 12.10 -11.31 -0.55
N PHE A 148 12.25 -12.54 -1.05
CA PHE A 148 11.34 -13.09 -2.05
C PHE A 148 9.89 -13.26 -1.55
N PRO A 149 9.62 -13.90 -0.40
CA PRO A 149 8.25 -13.98 0.15
C PRO A 149 7.65 -12.62 0.49
N LEU A 150 8.44 -11.65 0.97
CA LEU A 150 7.98 -10.28 1.23
C LEU A 150 7.59 -9.57 -0.07
N GLY A 151 8.45 -9.66 -1.09
CA GLY A 151 8.14 -9.11 -2.41
C GLY A 151 6.89 -9.75 -3.01
N LEU A 152 6.77 -11.08 -2.92
CA LEU A 152 5.61 -11.80 -3.45
C LEU A 152 4.33 -11.50 -2.64
N SER A 153 4.43 -11.23 -1.33
CA SER A 153 3.27 -10.77 -0.54
C SER A 153 2.75 -9.41 -0.99
N SER A 154 3.64 -8.52 -1.44
CA SER A 154 3.26 -7.21 -1.99
C SER A 154 2.55 -7.32 -3.34
N THR A 155 2.74 -8.42 -4.08
CA THR A 155 2.01 -8.66 -5.33
C THR A 155 0.50 -8.74 -5.11
N GLY A 156 0.04 -9.27 -3.98
CA GLY A 156 -1.38 -9.28 -3.62
C GLY A 156 -1.99 -7.88 -3.54
N LEU A 157 -1.23 -6.92 -3.02
CA LEU A 157 -1.64 -5.52 -2.92
C LEU A 157 -1.74 -4.90 -4.32
N ALA A 158 -0.72 -5.09 -5.16
CA ALA A 158 -0.67 -4.55 -6.52
C ALA A 158 -1.81 -5.12 -7.40
N ILE A 159 -2.04 -6.44 -7.33
CA ILE A 159 -3.16 -7.10 -8.02
C ILE A 159 -4.50 -6.55 -7.49
N GLY A 160 -4.65 -6.40 -6.17
CA GLY A 160 -5.84 -5.80 -5.57
C GLY A 160 -6.10 -4.38 -6.07
N ALA A 161 -5.07 -3.53 -6.11
CA ALA A 161 -5.17 -2.16 -6.63
C ALA A 161 -5.59 -2.15 -8.11
N SER A 162 -4.95 -3.00 -8.94
CA SER A 162 -5.21 -3.06 -10.38
C SER A 162 -6.61 -3.58 -10.71
N PHE A 163 -7.06 -4.62 -10.01
CA PHE A 163 -8.32 -5.28 -10.34
C PHE A 163 -9.54 -4.64 -9.67
N THR A 164 -9.37 -3.84 -8.61
CA THR A 164 -10.53 -3.21 -7.93
C THR A 164 -11.38 -2.34 -8.87
N PRO A 165 -10.83 -1.43 -9.69
CA PRO A 165 -11.67 -0.65 -10.60
C PRO A 165 -12.48 -1.53 -11.54
N LEU A 166 -11.87 -2.58 -12.11
CA LEU A 166 -12.55 -3.56 -12.96
C LEU A 166 -13.66 -4.30 -12.24
N ILE A 167 -13.39 -4.83 -11.05
CA ILE A 167 -14.35 -5.60 -10.25
C ILE A 167 -15.55 -4.71 -9.88
N ILE A 168 -15.29 -3.50 -9.38
CA ILE A 168 -16.33 -2.61 -8.91
C ILE A 168 -17.18 -2.09 -10.06
N THR A 169 -16.58 -1.68 -11.17
CA THR A 169 -17.35 -1.23 -12.34
C THR A 169 -18.18 -2.36 -12.95
N TRP A 170 -17.66 -3.61 -12.95
CA TRP A 170 -18.40 -4.77 -13.39
C TRP A 170 -19.59 -5.08 -12.47
N ILE A 171 -19.42 -5.00 -11.15
CA ILE A 171 -20.52 -5.13 -10.18
C ILE A 171 -21.59 -4.06 -10.47
N ILE A 172 -21.19 -2.78 -10.57
CA ILE A 172 -22.11 -1.67 -10.78
C ILE A 172 -22.87 -1.81 -12.12
N TYR A 173 -22.22 -2.33 -13.16
CA TYR A 173 -22.85 -2.52 -14.47
C TYR A 173 -24.02 -3.52 -14.42
N TYR A 174 -23.91 -4.58 -13.61
CA TYR A 174 -24.94 -5.62 -13.51
C TYR A 174 -25.92 -5.44 -12.34
N THR A 175 -25.60 -4.55 -11.39
CA THR A 175 -26.44 -4.30 -10.20
C THR A 175 -26.60 -2.79 -10.00
N ASP A 176 -26.06 -2.29 -8.90
CA ASP A 176 -25.96 -0.88 -8.52
C ASP A 176 -24.69 -0.65 -7.69
N TRP A 177 -24.35 0.63 -7.47
CA TRP A 177 -23.13 0.96 -6.72
C TRP A 177 -23.27 0.63 -5.22
N GLN A 178 -24.48 0.64 -4.67
CA GLN A 178 -24.75 0.30 -3.26
C GLN A 178 -24.47 -1.17 -3.00
N SER A 179 -24.88 -2.05 -3.90
CA SER A 179 -24.64 -3.50 -3.81
C SER A 179 -23.16 -3.87 -3.78
N SER A 180 -22.29 -3.02 -4.33
CA SER A 180 -20.84 -3.27 -4.34
C SER A 180 -20.28 -3.44 -2.94
N PHE A 181 -20.77 -2.67 -1.95
CA PHE A 181 -20.31 -2.79 -0.55
C PHE A 181 -20.58 -4.17 0.04
N PHE A 182 -21.74 -4.75 -0.27
CA PHE A 182 -22.12 -6.08 0.25
C PHE A 182 -21.39 -7.19 -0.50
N ILE A 183 -21.29 -7.11 -1.82
CA ILE A 183 -20.63 -8.12 -2.65
C ILE A 183 -19.15 -8.25 -2.28
N ILE A 184 -18.42 -7.13 -2.15
CA ILE A 184 -17.00 -7.19 -1.72
C ILE A 184 -16.86 -7.62 -0.25
N SER A 185 -17.87 -7.40 0.57
CA SER A 185 -17.87 -7.88 1.95
C SER A 185 -17.94 -9.40 2.04
N ILE A 186 -18.61 -10.07 1.09
CA ILE A 186 -18.58 -11.53 0.98
C ILE A 186 -17.14 -12.02 0.79
N LEU A 187 -16.37 -11.34 -0.08
CA LEU A 187 -14.96 -11.64 -0.28
C LEU A 187 -14.17 -11.44 1.02
N GLY A 188 -14.45 -10.36 1.78
CA GLY A 188 -13.83 -10.10 3.08
C GLY A 188 -14.12 -11.19 4.12
N ILE A 189 -15.37 -11.63 4.23
CA ILE A 189 -15.79 -12.73 5.13
C ILE A 189 -15.07 -14.02 4.74
N LEU A 190 -15.08 -14.35 3.45
CA LEU A 190 -14.41 -15.55 2.92
C LEU A 190 -12.92 -15.53 3.24
N THR A 191 -12.26 -14.38 3.03
CA THR A 191 -10.83 -14.22 3.32
C THR A 191 -10.54 -14.38 4.82
N ALA A 192 -11.33 -13.75 5.70
CA ALA A 192 -11.18 -13.90 7.15
C ALA A 192 -11.36 -15.36 7.59
N TRP A 193 -12.34 -16.04 7.03
CA TRP A 193 -12.60 -17.47 7.31
C TRP A 193 -11.47 -18.36 6.82
N LEU A 194 -11.02 -18.20 5.57
CA LEU A 194 -9.89 -18.94 4.99
C LEU A 194 -8.62 -18.74 5.79
N TRP A 195 -8.29 -17.46 6.10
CA TRP A 195 -7.12 -17.13 6.90
C TRP A 195 -7.17 -17.79 8.27
N ASN A 196 -8.27 -17.63 9.00
CA ASN A 196 -8.40 -18.20 10.35
C ASN A 196 -8.35 -19.73 10.35
N ARG A 197 -8.88 -20.37 9.30
CA ARG A 197 -8.92 -21.85 9.17
C ARG A 197 -7.57 -22.45 8.79
N TYR A 198 -6.78 -21.76 7.95
CA TYR A 198 -5.57 -22.33 7.37
C TYR A 198 -4.28 -21.77 7.95
N SER A 199 -4.28 -20.62 8.63
CA SER A 199 -3.06 -20.07 9.22
C SER A 199 -2.83 -20.52 10.66
N THR A 200 -1.56 -20.53 11.08
CA THR A 200 -1.14 -20.62 12.48
C THR A 200 -0.07 -19.55 12.75
N ASP A 201 0.14 -19.21 14.03
CA ASP A 201 1.18 -18.23 14.37
C ASP A 201 2.59 -18.80 14.15
N TRP A 202 2.75 -20.09 14.36
CA TRP A 202 4.03 -20.78 14.22
C TRP A 202 3.93 -22.01 13.33
N PRO A 203 4.96 -22.34 12.54
CA PRO A 203 4.97 -23.50 11.67
C PRO A 203 4.75 -24.83 12.40
N ASN A 204 5.32 -24.97 13.61
CA ASN A 204 5.18 -26.19 14.44
C ASN A 204 3.76 -26.42 14.99
N GLU A 205 2.92 -25.41 14.99
CA GLU A 205 1.50 -25.53 15.37
C GLU A 205 0.62 -26.02 14.22
N HIS A 206 1.17 -26.04 13.00
CA HIS A 206 0.36 -26.33 11.82
C HIS A 206 0.35 -27.84 11.50
N PRO A 207 -0.86 -28.50 11.43
CA PRO A 207 -0.96 -29.95 11.35
C PRO A 207 -0.42 -30.57 10.05
N LYS A 208 -0.17 -29.76 9.01
CA LYS A 208 0.35 -30.20 7.70
C LYS A 208 1.83 -29.92 7.51
N VAL A 209 2.53 -29.39 8.52
CA VAL A 209 3.97 -29.15 8.48
C VAL A 209 4.69 -30.38 9.01
N ASN A 210 5.59 -30.95 8.21
CA ASN A 210 6.41 -32.07 8.61
C ASN A 210 7.75 -31.61 9.22
N GLN A 211 8.48 -32.53 9.83
CA GLN A 211 9.75 -32.22 10.49
C GLN A 211 10.81 -31.66 9.52
N GLU A 212 10.82 -32.12 8.27
CA GLU A 212 11.73 -31.66 7.24
C GLU A 212 11.48 -30.18 6.87
N GLU A 213 10.23 -29.75 6.86
CA GLU A 213 9.90 -28.33 6.64
C GLU A 213 10.29 -27.48 7.84
N LEU A 214 10.10 -27.98 9.08
CA LEU A 214 10.57 -27.29 10.30
C LEU A 214 12.11 -27.16 10.30
N ASN A 215 12.81 -28.22 9.96
CA ASN A 215 14.28 -28.20 9.84
C ASN A 215 14.74 -27.21 8.75
N HIS A 216 14.00 -27.12 7.64
CA HIS A 216 14.31 -26.17 6.56
C HIS A 216 14.06 -24.72 6.95
N ILE A 217 12.99 -24.41 7.70
CA ILE A 217 12.67 -23.07 8.19
C ILE A 217 13.68 -22.62 9.25
N GLY A 218 14.10 -23.55 10.10
CA GLY A 218 15.02 -23.30 11.22
C GLY A 218 14.38 -22.54 12.38
N GLU A 219 15.19 -22.08 13.29
CA GLU A 219 14.71 -21.32 14.44
C GLU A 219 14.22 -19.92 14.03
N PRO A 220 13.00 -19.53 14.45
CA PRO A 220 12.49 -18.20 14.17
C PRO A 220 13.34 -17.14 14.89
N PRO A 221 13.47 -15.94 14.29
CA PRO A 221 14.23 -14.87 14.90
C PRO A 221 13.61 -14.43 16.22
N LYS A 222 14.43 -14.22 17.24
CA LYS A 222 14.00 -13.56 18.48
C LYS A 222 13.65 -12.11 18.13
N ILE A 223 12.36 -11.78 18.13
CA ILE A 223 11.88 -10.42 17.91
C ILE A 223 11.94 -9.70 19.25
N SER A 224 12.86 -8.74 19.39
CA SER A 224 12.87 -7.86 20.56
C SER A 224 11.93 -6.67 20.30
N PRO A 225 10.95 -6.44 21.16
CA PRO A 225 10.04 -5.31 21.00
C PRO A 225 10.81 -3.99 21.01
N MET A 226 10.43 -3.09 20.11
CA MET A 226 11.07 -1.80 19.96
C MET A 226 10.78 -0.91 21.17
N LYS A 227 11.83 -0.39 21.84
CA LYS A 227 11.69 0.50 22.99
C LYS A 227 11.45 1.95 22.52
N TRP A 228 10.49 2.64 23.14
CA TRP A 228 10.11 4.02 22.81
C TRP A 228 11.28 5.04 22.73
N PRO A 229 12.31 4.99 23.61
CA PRO A 229 13.49 5.86 23.48
C PRO A 229 14.25 5.67 22.18
N GLN A 230 14.28 4.47 21.61
CA GLN A 230 14.93 4.18 20.32
C GLN A 230 14.16 4.82 19.16
N VAL A 231 12.84 4.78 19.20
CA VAL A 231 11.97 5.46 18.19
C VAL A 231 12.23 6.97 18.21
N LYS A 232 12.27 7.58 19.40
CA LYS A 232 12.54 9.02 19.55
C LYS A 232 13.91 9.44 18.98
N LYS A 233 14.95 8.59 19.15
CA LYS A 233 16.29 8.87 18.63
C LYS A 233 16.30 8.82 17.10
N VAL A 234 15.63 7.82 16.51
CA VAL A 234 15.52 7.68 15.04
C VAL A 234 14.67 8.80 14.43
N ALA A 235 13.58 9.20 15.11
CA ALA A 235 12.71 10.29 14.65
C ALA A 235 13.39 11.67 14.63
N LYS A 236 14.56 11.83 15.25
CA LYS A 236 15.38 13.05 15.22
C LYS A 236 16.54 12.97 14.24
N ASP A 237 16.76 11.81 13.63
CA ASP A 237 17.84 11.62 12.67
C ASP A 237 17.52 12.37 11.37
N LYS A 238 18.44 13.26 10.96
CA LYS A 238 18.27 14.11 9.78
C LYS A 238 18.05 13.30 8.50
N ASN A 239 18.81 12.23 8.32
CA ASN A 239 18.75 11.41 7.11
C ASN A 239 17.45 10.60 7.06
N VAL A 240 16.95 10.12 8.21
CA VAL A 240 15.65 9.44 8.31
C VAL A 240 14.49 10.42 8.04
N LEU A 241 14.58 11.64 8.54
CA LEU A 241 13.58 12.69 8.27
C LEU A 241 13.57 13.09 6.79
N LEU A 242 14.75 13.30 6.18
CA LEU A 242 14.85 13.61 4.75
C LEU A 242 14.29 12.47 3.89
N LEU A 243 14.58 11.22 4.26
CA LEU A 243 14.04 10.05 3.59
C LEU A 243 12.50 10.00 3.71
N GLY A 244 11.96 10.27 4.91
CA GLY A 244 10.51 10.33 5.16
C GLY A 244 9.82 11.46 4.40
N LEU A 245 10.44 12.65 4.31
CA LEU A 245 9.92 13.79 3.55
C LEU A 245 9.95 13.53 2.04
N SER A 246 11.03 12.90 1.54
CA SER A 246 11.10 12.50 0.13
C SER A 246 10.02 11.48 -0.21
N TYR A 247 9.80 10.50 0.65
CA TYR A 247 8.78 9.47 0.49
C TYR A 247 7.34 10.02 0.62
N LEU A 248 7.13 11.04 1.46
CA LEU A 248 5.88 11.81 1.51
C LEU A 248 5.58 12.42 0.13
N CYS A 249 6.58 13.04 -0.49
CA CYS A 249 6.44 13.68 -1.80
C CYS A 249 6.11 12.66 -2.90
N MET A 250 6.76 11.50 -2.90
CA MET A 250 6.45 10.39 -3.80
C MET A 250 5.01 9.92 -3.61
N ASN A 251 4.63 9.66 -2.36
CA ASN A 251 3.29 9.17 -2.03
C ASN A 251 2.19 10.21 -2.25
N TYR A 252 2.48 11.50 -2.23
CA TYR A 252 1.53 12.52 -2.66
C TYR A 252 0.98 12.19 -4.05
N THR A 253 1.84 11.89 -5.01
CA THR A 253 1.45 11.52 -6.37
C THR A 253 0.82 10.12 -6.41
N PHE A 254 1.36 9.14 -5.68
CA PHE A 254 0.76 7.80 -5.56
C PHE A 254 -0.73 7.89 -5.17
N TYR A 255 -1.07 8.68 -4.15
CA TYR A 255 -2.44 8.81 -3.67
C TYR A 255 -3.36 9.62 -4.60
N ILE A 256 -2.84 10.43 -5.52
CA ILE A 256 -3.64 11.01 -6.62
C ILE A 256 -4.22 9.88 -7.45
N PHE A 257 -3.39 8.93 -7.89
CA PHE A 257 -3.87 7.76 -8.65
C PHE A 257 -4.80 6.90 -7.82
N PHE A 258 -4.41 6.59 -6.60
CA PHE A 258 -5.18 5.72 -5.72
C PHE A 258 -6.60 6.23 -5.44
N SER A 259 -6.78 7.54 -5.29
CA SER A 259 -8.06 8.16 -4.91
C SER A 259 -8.85 8.69 -6.09
N TRP A 260 -8.19 9.19 -7.15
CA TRP A 260 -8.85 10.07 -8.12
C TRP A 260 -8.76 9.60 -9.56
N ILE A 261 -7.90 8.63 -9.90
CA ILE A 261 -7.66 8.25 -11.31
C ILE A 261 -8.95 7.83 -12.02
N TYR A 262 -9.80 7.02 -11.38
CA TYR A 262 -11.06 6.57 -11.97
C TYR A 262 -12.00 7.76 -12.26
N ILE A 263 -12.18 8.64 -11.26
CA ILE A 263 -13.05 9.83 -11.37
C ILE A 263 -12.53 10.77 -12.47
N TYR A 264 -11.20 10.97 -12.54
CA TYR A 264 -10.57 11.76 -13.60
C TYR A 264 -10.84 11.20 -15.01
N LEU A 265 -10.66 9.90 -15.19
CA LEU A 265 -10.85 9.26 -16.49
C LEU A 265 -12.32 9.32 -16.95
N VAL A 266 -13.26 9.09 -16.04
CA VAL A 266 -14.70 9.14 -16.39
C VAL A 266 -15.17 10.57 -16.59
N ASN A 267 -14.89 11.48 -15.65
CA ASN A 267 -15.50 12.82 -15.65
C ASN A 267 -14.76 13.82 -16.54
N GLU A 268 -13.43 13.70 -16.68
CA GLU A 268 -12.63 14.65 -17.45
C GLU A 268 -12.27 14.10 -18.84
N LYS A 269 -11.92 12.81 -18.91
CA LYS A 269 -11.54 12.18 -20.19
C LYS A 269 -12.70 11.52 -20.94
N GLY A 270 -13.89 11.46 -20.32
CA GLY A 270 -15.12 11.02 -21.00
C GLY A 270 -15.23 9.51 -21.23
N PHE A 271 -14.44 8.69 -20.55
CA PHE A 271 -14.56 7.23 -20.63
C PHE A 271 -15.91 6.77 -20.06
N SER A 272 -16.50 5.77 -20.69
CA SER A 272 -17.67 5.07 -20.13
C SER A 272 -17.30 4.34 -18.81
N LEU A 273 -18.30 3.87 -18.07
CA LEU A 273 -18.14 3.16 -16.82
C LEU A 273 -17.11 2.02 -16.92
N LEU A 274 -17.29 1.12 -17.88
CA LEU A 274 -16.43 -0.06 -18.02
C LEU A 274 -15.04 0.29 -18.56
N GLU A 275 -14.97 1.18 -19.54
CA GLU A 275 -13.70 1.70 -20.05
C GLU A 275 -12.91 2.40 -18.95
N GLY A 276 -13.57 3.25 -18.15
CA GLY A 276 -12.97 3.91 -16.99
C GLY A 276 -12.37 2.91 -16.00
N GLY A 277 -13.08 1.81 -15.71
CA GLY A 277 -12.58 0.73 -14.86
C GLY A 277 -11.37 0.02 -15.45
N PHE A 278 -11.42 -0.30 -16.74
CA PHE A 278 -10.31 -0.94 -17.47
C PHE A 278 -9.08 -0.01 -17.51
N PHE A 279 -9.25 1.20 -17.98
CA PHE A 279 -8.14 2.14 -18.15
C PHE A 279 -7.57 2.62 -16.80
N ALA A 280 -8.37 2.71 -15.75
CA ALA A 280 -7.88 3.03 -14.39
C ALA A 280 -7.01 1.91 -13.79
N SER A 281 -7.11 0.67 -14.27
CA SER A 281 -6.28 -0.43 -13.81
C SER A 281 -4.85 -0.41 -14.39
N LEU A 282 -4.67 0.17 -15.58
CA LEU A 282 -3.40 0.13 -16.33
C LEU A 282 -2.23 0.84 -15.61
N PRO A 283 -2.40 2.02 -14.98
CA PRO A 283 -1.35 2.62 -14.17
C PRO A 283 -0.83 1.69 -13.07
N PHE A 284 -1.71 1.00 -12.36
CA PHE A 284 -1.32 0.07 -11.29
C PHE A 284 -0.56 -1.15 -11.80
N LEU A 285 -0.92 -1.67 -12.99
CA LEU A 285 -0.16 -2.73 -13.65
C LEU A 285 1.24 -2.25 -14.06
N ALA A 286 1.33 -1.04 -14.62
CA ALA A 286 2.62 -0.42 -14.93
C ALA A 286 3.46 -0.19 -13.67
N GLY A 287 2.82 0.19 -12.54
CA GLY A 287 3.46 0.33 -11.24
C GLY A 287 4.05 -0.98 -10.72
N ALA A 288 3.34 -2.09 -10.85
CA ALA A 288 3.85 -3.40 -10.46
C ALA A 288 5.13 -3.78 -11.22
N LEU A 289 5.19 -3.47 -12.53
CA LEU A 289 6.39 -3.65 -13.34
C LEU A 289 7.51 -2.69 -12.92
N GLY A 290 7.16 -1.42 -12.69
CA GLY A 290 8.08 -0.37 -12.25
C GLY A 290 8.78 -0.73 -10.93
N ALA A 291 8.03 -1.18 -9.92
CA ALA A 291 8.58 -1.58 -8.62
C ALA A 291 9.62 -2.71 -8.77
N GLY A 292 9.33 -3.70 -9.60
CA GLY A 292 10.28 -4.78 -9.90
C GLY A 292 11.56 -4.28 -10.58
N LEU A 293 11.41 -3.46 -11.61
CA LEU A 293 12.54 -2.89 -12.37
C LEU A 293 13.41 -1.99 -11.50
N GLY A 294 12.82 -1.17 -10.64
CA GLY A 294 13.53 -0.27 -9.74
C GLY A 294 14.38 -1.00 -8.71
N GLY A 295 13.83 -2.06 -8.10
CA GLY A 295 14.58 -2.94 -7.19
C GLY A 295 15.77 -3.60 -7.89
N LEU A 296 15.54 -4.20 -9.06
CA LEU A 296 16.59 -4.83 -9.87
C LEU A 296 17.69 -3.84 -10.27
N LEU A 297 17.31 -2.64 -10.69
CA LEU A 297 18.27 -1.59 -11.06
C LEU A 297 19.12 -1.19 -9.87
N CYS A 298 18.51 -0.96 -8.69
CA CYS A 298 19.21 -0.63 -7.46
C CYS A 298 20.22 -1.72 -7.09
N ASP A 299 19.82 -2.99 -7.11
CA ASP A 299 20.67 -4.13 -6.77
C ASP A 299 21.83 -4.30 -7.76
N GLN A 300 21.60 -4.11 -9.06
CA GLN A 300 22.65 -4.19 -10.07
C GLN A 300 23.68 -3.05 -9.93
N LEU A 301 23.20 -1.83 -9.68
CA LEU A 301 24.07 -0.69 -9.45
C LEU A 301 24.89 -0.86 -8.17
N GLN A 302 24.31 -1.43 -7.10
CA GLN A 302 24.99 -1.63 -5.83
C GLN A 302 26.16 -2.61 -5.92
N LYS A 303 26.16 -3.54 -6.90
CA LYS A 303 27.28 -4.46 -7.16
C LYS A 303 28.50 -3.75 -7.74
N LYS A 304 28.31 -2.58 -8.40
CA LYS A 304 29.36 -1.89 -9.17
C LYS A 304 29.73 -0.51 -8.65
N TYR A 305 28.82 0.13 -7.93
CA TYR A 305 28.93 1.54 -7.52
C TYR A 305 28.68 1.70 -6.03
N SER A 306 28.95 2.90 -5.51
CA SER A 306 28.69 3.25 -4.10
C SER A 306 27.20 3.15 -3.75
N THR A 307 26.91 2.92 -2.46
CA THR A 307 25.54 2.88 -1.93
C THR A 307 24.76 4.14 -2.28
N SER A 308 25.39 5.32 -2.16
CA SER A 308 24.78 6.60 -2.49
C SER A 308 24.35 6.67 -3.95
N PHE A 309 25.23 6.27 -4.89
CA PHE A 309 24.92 6.27 -6.32
C PHE A 309 23.82 5.28 -6.67
N SER A 310 23.90 4.06 -6.15
CA SER A 310 22.95 2.98 -6.46
C SER A 310 21.52 3.25 -6.00
N HIS A 311 21.33 4.08 -4.97
CA HIS A 311 20.01 4.48 -4.52
C HIS A 311 19.53 5.79 -5.18
N ARG A 312 20.43 6.77 -5.39
CA ARG A 312 20.06 8.05 -6.01
C ARG A 312 19.63 7.91 -7.47
N VAL A 313 20.30 7.07 -8.25
CA VAL A 313 19.96 6.90 -9.67
C VAL A 313 18.53 6.42 -9.89
N PRO A 314 18.05 5.30 -9.27
CA PRO A 314 16.67 4.86 -9.45
C PRO A 314 15.65 5.89 -8.94
N ILE A 315 15.94 6.64 -7.88
CA ILE A 315 15.05 7.69 -7.37
C ILE A 315 14.92 8.85 -8.37
N ILE A 316 16.03 9.32 -8.94
CA ILE A 316 16.00 10.38 -9.96
C ILE A 316 15.27 9.91 -11.21
N LEU A 317 15.59 8.69 -11.69
CA LEU A 317 14.95 8.08 -12.86
C LEU A 317 13.48 7.74 -12.62
N GLY A 318 13.06 7.59 -11.38
CA GLY A 318 11.66 7.41 -11.02
C GLY A 318 10.91 8.73 -10.88
N LEU A 319 11.34 9.62 -10.00
CA LEU A 319 10.60 10.82 -9.67
C LEU A 319 10.57 11.87 -10.80
N ILE A 320 11.68 12.11 -11.48
CA ILE A 320 11.73 13.16 -12.52
C ILE A 320 10.86 12.78 -13.74
N PRO A 321 11.03 11.59 -14.37
CA PRO A 321 10.15 11.20 -15.46
C PRO A 321 8.68 11.08 -15.03
N SER A 322 8.39 10.62 -13.79
CA SER A 322 7.01 10.57 -13.32
C SER A 322 6.35 11.94 -13.33
N GLY A 323 7.04 12.99 -12.87
CA GLY A 323 6.53 14.35 -12.94
C GLY A 323 6.29 14.83 -14.37
N ILE A 324 7.21 14.53 -15.29
CA ILE A 324 7.06 14.87 -16.72
C ILE A 324 5.83 14.16 -17.32
N PHE A 325 5.71 12.85 -17.14
CA PHE A 325 4.59 12.09 -17.68
C PHE A 325 3.25 12.45 -17.04
N LEU A 326 3.25 12.88 -15.77
CA LEU A 326 2.04 13.38 -15.10
C LEU A 326 1.53 14.66 -15.77
N ILE A 327 2.43 15.61 -16.08
CA ILE A 327 2.10 16.84 -16.79
C ILE A 327 1.63 16.52 -18.21
N LEU A 328 2.33 15.67 -18.96
CA LEU A 328 1.94 15.27 -20.30
C LEU A 328 0.55 14.59 -20.31
N GLY A 329 0.28 13.71 -19.35
CA GLY A 329 -1.02 13.06 -19.21
C GLY A 329 -2.15 14.03 -18.86
N ALA A 330 -1.85 15.08 -18.09
CA ALA A 330 -2.82 16.13 -17.76
C ALA A 330 -3.11 17.06 -18.95
N LEU A 331 -2.10 17.36 -19.77
CA LEU A 331 -2.21 18.26 -20.95
C LEU A 331 -2.82 17.59 -22.17
N THR A 332 -2.70 16.27 -22.30
CA THR A 332 -3.14 15.53 -23.49
C THR A 332 -4.66 15.50 -23.59
N GLU A 333 -5.20 15.89 -24.74
CA GLU A 333 -6.65 15.84 -25.01
C GLU A 333 -7.13 14.41 -25.30
N ASP A 334 -6.34 13.62 -26.04
CA ASP A 334 -6.68 12.23 -26.37
C ASP A 334 -6.73 11.38 -25.10
N PRO A 335 -7.89 10.74 -24.79
CA PRO A 335 -8.07 9.99 -23.56
C PRO A 335 -7.12 8.78 -23.43
N VAL A 336 -6.86 8.06 -24.54
CA VAL A 336 -6.01 6.86 -24.55
C VAL A 336 -4.54 7.24 -24.35
N VAL A 337 -4.09 8.28 -25.04
CA VAL A 337 -2.71 8.80 -24.89
C VAL A 337 -2.49 9.34 -23.48
N ALA A 338 -3.51 9.99 -22.87
CA ALA A 338 -3.47 10.41 -21.47
C ALA A 338 -3.23 9.21 -20.53
N VAL A 339 -3.96 8.10 -20.73
CA VAL A 339 -3.77 6.86 -19.93
C VAL A 339 -2.38 6.29 -20.11
N ILE A 340 -1.81 6.31 -21.32
CA ILE A 340 -0.44 5.84 -21.56
C ILE A 340 0.56 6.68 -20.73
N TYR A 341 0.47 8.02 -20.79
CA TYR A 341 1.34 8.89 -20.01
C TYR A 341 1.16 8.71 -18.51
N LEU A 342 -0.08 8.58 -18.04
CA LEU A 342 -0.37 8.35 -16.63
C LEU A 342 0.11 6.96 -16.16
N SER A 343 0.05 5.94 -17.02
CA SER A 343 0.61 4.63 -16.72
C SER A 343 2.14 4.66 -16.64
N LEU A 344 2.80 5.38 -17.54
CA LEU A 344 4.24 5.62 -17.45
C LEU A 344 4.60 6.40 -16.19
N CYS A 345 3.85 7.46 -15.85
CA CYS A 345 4.03 8.19 -14.61
C CYS A 345 4.02 7.26 -13.38
N PHE A 346 2.99 6.43 -13.27
CA PHE A 346 2.85 5.54 -12.12
C PHE A 346 3.89 4.41 -12.10
N GLY A 347 4.28 3.90 -13.28
CA GLY A 347 5.38 2.95 -13.41
C GLY A 347 6.71 3.53 -12.93
N PHE A 348 7.03 4.76 -13.30
CA PHE A 348 8.24 5.45 -12.84
C PHE A 348 8.20 5.80 -11.35
N ILE A 349 7.05 6.18 -10.80
CA ILE A 349 6.90 6.43 -9.36
C ILE A 349 7.16 5.16 -8.55
N GLU A 350 6.54 4.04 -8.93
CA GLU A 350 6.70 2.76 -8.25
C GLU A 350 8.11 2.17 -8.38
N MET A 351 8.86 2.55 -9.42
CA MET A 351 10.27 2.18 -9.56
C MET A 351 11.11 2.68 -8.38
N THR A 352 10.65 3.70 -7.65
CA THR A 352 11.36 4.26 -6.50
C THR A 352 11.10 3.49 -5.18
N GLU A 353 10.07 2.64 -5.13
CA GLU A 353 9.61 1.98 -3.90
C GLU A 353 10.70 1.10 -3.27
N GLY A 354 11.29 0.19 -4.06
CA GLY A 354 12.39 -0.66 -3.60
C GLY A 354 13.60 0.12 -3.08
N PRO A 355 14.14 1.10 -3.83
CA PRO A 355 15.19 2.02 -3.38
C PRO A 355 14.88 2.77 -2.08
N TYR A 356 13.65 3.26 -1.86
CA TYR A 356 13.26 3.89 -0.59
C TYR A 356 13.40 2.93 0.59
N TRP A 357 12.81 1.74 0.49
CA TRP A 357 12.85 0.75 1.55
C TRP A 357 14.26 0.19 1.79
N SER A 358 15.06 0.05 0.71
CA SER A 358 16.45 -0.37 0.82
C SER A 358 17.30 0.69 1.55
N SER A 359 17.08 1.98 1.27
CA SER A 359 17.81 3.09 1.88
C SER A 359 17.77 3.08 3.40
N ILE A 360 16.68 2.61 4.01
CA ILE A 360 16.54 2.49 5.47
C ILE A 360 17.69 1.71 6.10
N ASN A 361 18.11 0.61 5.45
CA ASN A 361 19.12 -0.28 5.95
C ASN A 361 20.53 0.35 5.98
N PHE A 362 20.73 1.40 5.17
CA PHE A 362 22.00 2.13 5.11
C PHE A 362 22.00 3.39 5.97
N VAL A 363 20.84 4.08 6.02
CA VAL A 363 20.68 5.30 6.82
C VAL A 363 20.54 4.98 8.32
N SER A 364 19.92 3.86 8.69
CA SER A 364 19.65 3.51 10.09
C SER A 364 19.89 2.03 10.38
N ARG A 365 21.14 1.56 10.18
CA ARG A 365 21.53 0.13 10.23
C ARG A 365 21.03 -0.64 11.46
N LYS A 366 21.23 -0.10 12.67
CA LYS A 366 20.82 -0.77 13.93
C LYS A 366 19.34 -0.59 14.26
N ARG A 367 18.62 0.33 13.57
CA ARG A 367 17.24 0.73 13.89
C ARG A 367 16.35 0.79 12.66
N ALA A 368 16.64 -0.07 11.67
CA ALA A 368 15.93 -0.09 10.40
C ALA A 368 14.40 -0.24 10.55
N GLN A 369 13.93 -0.98 11.56
CA GLN A 369 12.49 -1.14 11.83
C GLN A 369 11.83 0.19 12.25
N ALA A 370 12.49 0.96 13.14
CA ALA A 370 11.99 2.27 13.56
C ALA A 370 12.00 3.27 12.40
N ALA A 371 13.09 3.27 11.62
CA ALA A 371 13.20 4.13 10.43
C ALA A 371 12.15 3.76 9.37
N GLY A 372 11.87 2.47 9.17
CA GLY A 372 10.81 2.00 8.29
C GLY A 372 9.42 2.44 8.72
N GLY A 373 9.15 2.44 10.03
CA GLY A 373 7.90 2.99 10.58
C GLY A 373 7.75 4.49 10.30
N ILE A 374 8.83 5.26 10.45
CA ILE A 374 8.85 6.70 10.15
C ILE A 374 8.69 6.95 8.65
N LEU A 375 9.41 6.19 7.82
CA LEU A 375 9.27 6.27 6.37
C LEU A 375 7.82 6.06 5.94
N ASN A 376 7.21 4.97 6.40
CA ASN A 376 5.84 4.62 6.03
C ASN A 376 4.80 5.64 6.54
N THR A 377 4.99 6.15 7.75
CA THR A 377 4.17 7.25 8.28
C THR A 377 4.31 8.49 7.41
N GLY A 378 5.55 8.85 7.02
CA GLY A 378 5.82 9.95 6.09
C GLY A 378 5.07 9.76 4.76
N GLY A 379 5.17 8.57 4.15
CA GLY A 379 4.45 8.27 2.91
C GLY A 379 2.94 8.42 3.04
N ASN A 380 2.34 7.86 4.09
CA ASN A 380 0.89 7.99 4.31
C ASN A 380 0.44 9.45 4.55
N LEU A 381 1.28 10.29 5.16
CA LEU A 381 1.00 11.73 5.28
C LEU A 381 0.91 12.41 3.90
N GLY A 382 1.66 11.94 2.89
CA GLY A 382 1.48 12.38 1.50
C GLY A 382 0.06 12.17 1.00
N GLY A 383 -0.53 11.00 1.29
CA GLY A 383 -1.92 10.69 0.97
C GLY A 383 -2.94 11.50 1.79
N VAL A 384 -2.67 11.69 3.08
CA VAL A 384 -3.50 12.55 3.95
C VAL A 384 -3.62 13.96 3.39
N ILE A 385 -2.52 14.49 2.80
CA ILE A 385 -2.48 15.82 2.21
C ILE A 385 -3.11 15.81 0.81
N SER A 386 -2.68 14.91 -0.08
CA SER A 386 -3.07 14.94 -1.50
C SER A 386 -4.56 14.67 -1.69
N THR A 387 -5.12 13.67 -1.01
CA THR A 387 -6.48 13.22 -1.25
C THR A 387 -7.55 14.30 -1.06
N PRO A 388 -7.56 15.11 0.01
CA PRO A 388 -8.49 16.22 0.13
C PRO A 388 -8.05 17.50 -0.63
N LEU A 389 -6.75 17.66 -0.93
CA LEU A 389 -6.24 18.83 -1.62
C LEU A 389 -6.57 18.83 -3.12
N ILE A 390 -6.51 17.66 -3.77
CA ILE A 390 -6.79 17.53 -5.21
C ILE A 390 -8.14 18.11 -5.59
N PRO A 391 -9.29 17.76 -4.97
CA PRO A 391 -10.57 18.33 -5.36
C PRO A 391 -10.68 19.85 -5.10
N ILE A 392 -9.95 20.37 -4.12
CA ILE A 392 -9.86 21.82 -3.90
C ILE A 392 -9.11 22.51 -5.07
N LEU A 393 -8.02 21.91 -5.53
CA LEU A 393 -7.29 22.39 -6.69
C LEU A 393 -8.13 22.27 -7.97
N VAL A 394 -8.83 21.14 -8.16
CA VAL A 394 -9.72 20.92 -9.30
C VAL A 394 -10.80 21.98 -9.35
N SER A 395 -11.47 22.27 -8.22
CA SER A 395 -12.56 23.25 -8.18
C SER A 395 -12.12 24.68 -8.50
N LYS A 396 -10.86 25.03 -8.22
CA LYS A 396 -10.32 26.38 -8.45
C LYS A 396 -9.57 26.55 -9.77
N PHE A 397 -8.85 25.51 -10.19
CA PHE A 397 -7.85 25.59 -11.26
C PHE A 397 -7.98 24.48 -12.31
N GLY A 398 -8.92 23.55 -12.14
CA GLY A 398 -9.13 22.42 -13.03
C GLY A 398 -8.16 21.26 -12.82
N TRP A 399 -8.43 20.16 -13.50
CA TRP A 399 -7.68 18.90 -13.37
C TRP A 399 -6.21 19.02 -13.79
N MET A 400 -5.91 19.83 -14.80
CA MET A 400 -4.54 20.00 -15.29
C MET A 400 -3.60 20.49 -14.17
N ILE A 401 -3.98 21.55 -13.44
CA ILE A 401 -3.17 22.09 -12.34
C ILE A 401 -3.17 21.15 -11.14
N ALA A 402 -4.32 20.54 -10.84
CA ALA A 402 -4.42 19.58 -9.74
C ALA A 402 -3.47 18.40 -9.91
N LEU A 403 -3.44 17.76 -11.09
CA LEU A 403 -2.51 16.66 -11.37
C LEU A 403 -1.06 17.15 -11.41
N SER A 404 -0.79 18.29 -12.10
CA SER A 404 0.56 18.85 -12.20
C SER A 404 1.19 19.20 -10.85
N SER A 405 0.38 19.39 -9.79
CA SER A 405 0.90 19.55 -8.43
C SER A 405 1.77 18.37 -7.99
N GLY A 406 1.45 17.14 -8.44
CA GLY A 406 2.27 15.96 -8.18
C GLY A 406 3.69 16.05 -8.77
N ALA A 407 3.85 16.73 -9.91
CA ALA A 407 5.18 16.94 -10.50
C ALA A 407 6.05 17.87 -9.64
N VAL A 408 5.44 18.88 -9.00
CA VAL A 408 6.15 19.74 -8.06
C VAL A 408 6.64 18.94 -6.84
N PHE A 409 5.76 18.09 -6.29
CA PHE A 409 6.13 17.20 -5.19
C PHE A 409 7.22 16.19 -5.61
N ALA A 410 7.16 15.63 -6.81
CA ALA A 410 8.18 14.72 -7.32
C ALA A 410 9.56 15.40 -7.39
N LEU A 411 9.62 16.66 -7.84
CA LEU A 411 10.86 17.47 -7.85
C LEU A 411 11.37 17.72 -6.42
N ILE A 412 10.50 18.15 -5.52
CA ILE A 412 10.85 18.41 -4.10
C ILE A 412 11.33 17.10 -3.43
N GLY A 413 10.66 15.98 -3.69
CA GLY A 413 11.05 14.68 -3.20
C GLY A 413 12.44 14.25 -3.68
N THR A 414 12.75 14.50 -4.95
CA THR A 414 14.08 14.28 -5.51
C THR A 414 15.14 15.09 -4.76
N ILE A 415 14.89 16.38 -4.51
CA ILE A 415 15.81 17.26 -3.79
C ILE A 415 16.06 16.74 -2.36
N PHE A 416 15.01 16.39 -1.60
CA PHE A 416 15.17 15.83 -0.26
C PHE A 416 15.99 14.53 -0.27
N PHE A 417 15.77 13.66 -1.26
CA PHE A 417 16.52 12.41 -1.35
C PHE A 417 18.01 12.64 -1.65
N LEU A 418 18.33 13.59 -2.52
CA LEU A 418 19.72 13.94 -2.85
C LEU A 418 20.48 14.54 -1.66
N MET A 419 19.79 15.14 -0.68
CA MET A 419 20.38 15.68 0.55
C MET A 419 20.71 14.60 1.59
N ILE A 420 20.32 13.34 1.39
CA ILE A 420 20.61 12.23 2.32
C ILE A 420 22.11 11.91 2.25
N ASP A 421 22.74 11.88 3.42
CA ASP A 421 24.13 11.47 3.56
C ASP A 421 24.20 9.97 3.97
N TYR A 422 24.80 9.17 3.10
CA TYR A 422 25.04 7.75 3.34
C TYR A 422 26.36 7.46 4.04
N SER A 423 27.25 8.47 4.22
CA SER A 423 28.56 8.31 4.87
C SER A 423 28.46 8.20 6.39
N GLU A 424 27.52 8.93 7.01
CA GLU A 424 27.33 8.94 8.47
C GLU A 424 26.86 7.58 9.05
N GLY A 425 26.30 6.68 8.22
CA GLY A 425 25.94 5.33 8.63
C GLY A 425 27.12 4.36 8.73
N SER A 426 28.34 4.77 8.33
CA SER A 426 29.55 3.92 8.27
C SER A 426 30.39 3.90 9.54
N ASP A 427 30.22 4.83 10.48
CA ASP A 427 31.19 5.13 11.55
C ASP A 427 30.83 4.56 12.95
N GLU A 428 29.83 3.69 13.10
CA GLU A 428 29.68 2.96 14.36
C GLU A 428 30.44 1.62 14.29
N PRO A 429 31.41 1.36 15.20
CA PRO A 429 32.19 0.13 15.21
C PRO A 429 31.28 -1.10 15.31
N GLN A 430 31.61 -2.12 14.52
CA GLN A 430 31.04 -3.46 14.65
C GLN A 430 31.41 -4.00 16.04
N ILE A 431 30.44 -4.06 16.96
CA ILE A 431 30.56 -4.79 18.23
C ILE A 431 29.71 -6.06 18.10
#